data_b1c19461914da8ca2ba0ca6233e89296
#
_entry.id   b1c19461914da8ca2ba0ca6233e89296
#
_cell.length_a   1.000
_cell.length_b   1.000
_cell.length_c   1.000
_cell.angle_alpha   90.00
_cell.angle_beta   90.00
_cell.angle_gamma   90.00
#
_symmetry.space_group_name_H-M   'P 1'
#
loop_
_entity.id
_entity.type
_entity.pdbx_description
1 polymer ?
#
loop_
_entity_poly.entity_id
_entity_poly.type
_entity_poly.pdbx_seq_one_letter_code
_entity_poly.pdbx_strand_id
1 'polypeptide(L)'
;MPSPNMISEPLDVSFVIEELENDEIQEGCLTAEQYTKLFSAYLYTNELCAAKFLWRRVPEPVKADPELHKVWSIGKALWAKHYTQAYELIDCKWSNVLEPIMIAIKRRIQQDTLKFISMHYENIQLDKFQTFMGVDKEQAERIVESEGWTCRNGYVMPIAINEPDLGLGGSQEILDRLVTLSSFTSYIEN
;
A
#
# COMPACT_ATOMS: atom_id res chain seq x y z
N MET A 1 22.15 5.24 -26.46
CA MET A 1 21.27 5.79 -25.42
C MET A 1 20.40 4.65 -24.95
N PRO A 2 20.62 4.00 -23.82
CA PRO A 2 19.71 2.99 -23.30
C PRO A 2 18.50 3.71 -22.65
N SER A 3 17.31 3.27 -23.03
CA SER A 3 16.03 3.75 -22.53
C SER A 3 15.89 3.45 -21.02
N PRO A 4 15.44 4.41 -20.17
CA PRO A 4 15.22 4.20 -18.76
C PRO A 4 13.80 3.64 -18.53
N ASN A 5 13.50 2.49 -19.09
CA ASN A 5 12.23 1.81 -18.81
C ASN A 5 12.53 0.40 -18.31
N MET A 6 13.29 0.30 -17.22
CA MET A 6 13.25 -0.89 -16.37
C MET A 6 12.05 -0.74 -15.44
N ILE A 7 10.87 -1.09 -15.95
CA ILE A 7 9.78 -1.55 -15.11
C ILE A 7 10.34 -2.80 -14.44
N SER A 8 10.85 -2.63 -13.21
CA SER A 8 11.16 -3.77 -12.36
C SER A 8 9.85 -4.52 -12.18
N GLU A 9 9.81 -5.76 -12.70
CA GLU A 9 8.67 -6.66 -12.46
C GLU A 9 8.27 -6.62 -10.98
N PRO A 10 6.97 -6.62 -10.66
CA PRO A 10 6.53 -6.66 -9.28
C PRO A 10 7.18 -7.88 -8.64
N LEU A 11 7.92 -7.67 -7.55
CA LEU A 11 8.44 -8.76 -6.73
C LEU A 11 7.27 -9.69 -6.41
N ASP A 12 7.36 -10.93 -6.83
CA ASP A 12 6.38 -11.96 -6.45
C ASP A 12 6.55 -12.26 -4.96
N VAL A 13 5.87 -11.44 -4.16
CA VAL A 13 5.93 -11.51 -2.70
C VAL A 13 4.94 -12.54 -2.17
N SER A 14 4.01 -13.01 -3.01
CA SER A 14 2.95 -13.94 -2.61
C SER A 14 3.54 -15.26 -2.10
N PHE A 15 4.56 -15.78 -2.77
CA PHE A 15 5.25 -17.00 -2.33
C PHE A 15 5.90 -16.84 -0.96
N VAL A 16 6.54 -15.68 -0.71
CA VAL A 16 7.19 -15.40 0.58
C VAL A 16 6.16 -15.30 1.71
N ILE A 17 4.99 -14.73 1.42
CA ILE A 17 3.89 -14.66 2.40
C ILE A 17 3.41 -16.07 2.74
N GLU A 18 3.09 -16.89 1.73
CA GLU A 18 2.61 -18.26 1.93
C GLU A 18 3.63 -19.13 2.69
N GLU A 19 4.91 -19.03 2.36
CA GLU A 19 5.98 -19.75 3.05
C GLU A 19 6.05 -19.38 4.53
N LEU A 20 6.12 -18.09 4.85
CA LEU A 20 6.22 -17.62 6.23
C LEU A 20 4.94 -17.85 7.03
N GLU A 21 3.76 -17.77 6.42
CA GLU A 21 2.51 -18.13 7.08
C GLU A 21 2.46 -19.63 7.41
N ASN A 22 2.93 -20.49 6.51
CA ASN A 22 3.01 -21.92 6.75
C ASN A 22 4.02 -22.23 7.87
N ASP A 23 5.17 -21.58 7.88
CA ASP A 23 6.16 -21.71 8.95
C ASP A 23 5.57 -21.30 10.31
N GLU A 24 4.81 -20.17 10.37
CA GLU A 24 4.12 -19.73 11.58
C GLU A 24 3.15 -20.81 12.11
N ILE A 25 2.44 -21.49 11.21
CA ILE A 25 1.47 -22.55 11.57
C ILE A 25 2.19 -23.81 12.07
N GLN A 26 3.30 -24.18 11.43
CA GLN A 26 4.02 -25.41 11.77
C GLN A 26 4.85 -25.28 13.02
N GLU A 27 5.56 -24.15 13.19
CA GLU A 27 6.47 -23.94 14.31
C GLU A 27 5.80 -23.26 15.51
N GLY A 28 4.60 -22.70 15.32
CA GLY A 28 3.83 -21.99 16.34
C GLY A 28 4.28 -20.55 16.60
N CYS A 29 5.52 -20.20 16.25
CA CYS A 29 6.00 -18.82 16.26
C CYS A 29 7.21 -18.68 15.34
N LEU A 30 7.38 -17.48 14.77
CA LEU A 30 8.51 -17.11 13.92
C LEU A 30 9.58 -16.33 14.70
N THR A 31 10.77 -16.23 14.14
CA THR A 31 11.82 -15.34 14.64
C THR A 31 11.47 -13.87 14.36
N ALA A 32 12.10 -12.92 15.06
CA ALA A 32 11.89 -11.49 14.83
C ALA A 32 12.18 -11.08 13.37
N GLU A 33 13.21 -11.66 12.76
CA GLU A 33 13.56 -11.40 11.36
C GLU A 33 12.48 -11.91 10.39
N GLN A 34 11.94 -13.12 10.60
CA GLN A 34 10.86 -13.68 9.80
C GLN A 34 9.57 -12.87 9.93
N TYR A 35 9.21 -12.46 11.16
CA TYR A 35 8.06 -11.56 11.36
C TYR A 35 8.26 -10.22 10.67
N THR A 36 9.47 -9.67 10.70
CA THR A 36 9.78 -8.40 10.03
C THR A 36 9.64 -8.52 8.51
N LYS A 37 10.10 -9.65 7.93
CA LYS A 37 9.93 -9.95 6.50
C LYS A 37 8.46 -10.09 6.12
N LEU A 38 7.70 -10.90 6.87
CA LEU A 38 6.27 -11.10 6.64
C LEU A 38 5.48 -9.79 6.75
N PHE A 39 5.81 -8.98 7.77
CA PHE A 39 5.19 -7.68 7.96
C PHE A 39 5.47 -6.74 6.77
N SER A 40 6.73 -6.69 6.32
CA SER A 40 7.14 -5.90 5.18
C SER A 40 6.46 -6.36 3.88
N ALA A 41 6.25 -7.67 3.72
CA ALA A 41 5.51 -8.24 2.61
C ALA A 41 4.05 -7.78 2.58
N TYR A 42 3.35 -7.79 3.72
CA TYR A 42 2.00 -7.25 3.81
C TYR A 42 1.91 -5.74 3.56
N LEU A 43 2.93 -4.97 3.96
CA LEU A 43 2.97 -3.55 3.63
C LEU A 43 3.15 -3.33 2.12
N TYR A 44 3.97 -4.16 1.47
CA TYR A 44 4.19 -4.09 0.02
C TYR A 44 2.93 -4.44 -0.77
N THR A 45 2.17 -5.46 -0.34
CA THR A 45 0.89 -5.83 -0.97
C THR A 45 -0.27 -4.92 -0.57
N ASN A 46 -0.03 -3.96 0.34
CA ASN A 46 -1.05 -3.07 0.91
C ASN A 46 -2.13 -3.82 1.73
N GLU A 47 -1.79 -4.99 2.25
CA GLU A 47 -2.67 -5.79 3.11
C GLU A 47 -2.59 -5.35 4.58
N LEU A 48 -2.97 -4.11 4.84
CA LEU A 48 -2.87 -3.49 6.17
C LEU A 48 -3.69 -4.21 7.24
N CYS A 49 -4.78 -4.86 6.86
CA CYS A 49 -5.58 -5.68 7.78
C CYS A 49 -4.78 -6.90 8.25
N ALA A 50 -4.16 -7.64 7.31
CA ALA A 50 -3.32 -8.80 7.62
C ALA A 50 -2.15 -8.40 8.53
N ALA A 51 -1.47 -7.29 8.20
CA ALA A 51 -0.41 -6.72 9.03
C ALA A 51 -0.89 -6.42 10.46
N LYS A 52 -2.08 -5.85 10.64
CA LYS A 52 -2.65 -5.56 11.96
C LYS A 52 -2.94 -6.84 12.76
N PHE A 53 -3.45 -7.88 12.11
CA PHE A 53 -3.70 -9.16 12.75
C PHE A 53 -2.41 -9.90 13.06
N LEU A 54 -1.41 -9.82 12.18
CA LEU A 54 -0.08 -10.35 12.44
C LEU A 54 0.50 -9.76 13.73
N TRP A 55 0.48 -8.42 13.89
CA TRP A 55 0.97 -7.77 15.11
C TRP A 55 0.33 -8.29 16.40
N ARG A 56 -0.94 -8.69 16.35
CA ARG A 56 -1.63 -9.26 17.51
C ARG A 56 -1.14 -10.67 17.87
N ARG A 57 -0.69 -11.42 16.87
CA ARG A 57 -0.19 -12.80 17.05
C ARG A 57 1.28 -12.83 17.49
N VAL A 58 2.06 -11.81 17.11
CA VAL A 58 3.48 -11.73 17.49
C VAL A 58 3.64 -11.83 19.02
N PRO A 59 4.51 -12.73 19.55
CA PRO A 59 4.78 -12.83 20.97
C PRO A 59 5.42 -11.56 21.55
N GLU A 60 5.09 -11.22 22.80
CA GLU A 60 5.60 -9.99 23.44
C GLU A 60 7.14 -9.87 23.44
N PRO A 61 7.94 -10.95 23.69
CA PRO A 61 9.39 -10.84 23.61
C PRO A 61 9.91 -10.45 22.23
N VAL A 62 9.23 -10.89 21.17
CA VAL A 62 9.59 -10.60 19.77
C VAL A 62 9.19 -9.17 19.38
N LYS A 63 8.10 -8.64 19.94
CA LYS A 63 7.69 -7.24 19.74
C LYS A 63 8.71 -6.22 20.24
N ALA A 64 9.59 -6.62 21.16
CA ALA A 64 10.66 -5.76 21.66
C ALA A 64 11.78 -5.51 20.63
N ASP A 65 11.78 -6.24 19.52
CA ASP A 65 12.75 -6.01 18.45
C ASP A 65 12.55 -4.60 17.82
N PRO A 66 13.63 -3.81 17.74
CA PRO A 66 13.53 -2.42 17.31
C PRO A 66 13.19 -2.27 15.81
N GLU A 67 13.63 -3.20 14.95
CA GLU A 67 13.32 -3.14 13.52
C GLU A 67 11.87 -3.52 13.26
N LEU A 68 11.40 -4.60 13.87
CA LEU A 68 10.01 -5.01 13.79
C LEU A 68 9.06 -3.91 14.29
N HIS A 69 9.41 -3.25 15.40
CA HIS A 69 8.61 -2.15 15.94
C HIS A 69 8.56 -0.93 15.01
N LYS A 70 9.66 -0.62 14.29
CA LYS A 70 9.68 0.45 13.27
C LYS A 70 8.76 0.10 12.10
N VAL A 71 8.85 -1.14 11.56
CA VAL A 71 7.98 -1.59 10.46
C VAL A 71 6.51 -1.54 10.86
N TRP A 72 6.18 -1.96 12.10
CA TRP A 72 4.82 -1.78 12.65
C TRP A 72 4.38 -0.32 12.70
N SER A 73 5.28 0.60 13.05
CA SER A 73 4.96 2.03 13.10
C SER A 73 4.63 2.60 11.72
N ILE A 74 5.29 2.10 10.64
CA ILE A 74 4.92 2.42 9.26
C ILE A 74 3.50 1.92 8.97
N GLY A 75 3.19 0.66 9.32
CA GLY A 75 1.86 0.10 9.14
C GLY A 75 0.77 0.89 9.86
N LYS A 76 1.03 1.37 11.09
CA LYS A 76 0.12 2.26 11.83
C LYS A 76 -0.11 3.59 11.12
N ALA A 77 0.96 4.22 10.63
CA ALA A 77 0.88 5.49 9.91
C ALA A 77 0.07 5.35 8.61
N LEU A 78 0.29 4.28 7.84
CA LEU A 78 -0.47 3.97 6.63
C LEU A 78 -1.95 3.70 6.93
N TRP A 79 -2.24 2.95 8.00
CA TRP A 79 -3.61 2.70 8.44
C TRP A 79 -4.35 4.00 8.82
N ALA A 80 -3.64 4.91 9.50
CA ALA A 80 -4.19 6.21 9.89
C ALA A 80 -4.19 7.24 8.74
N LYS A 81 -3.71 6.87 7.53
CA LYS A 81 -3.55 7.78 6.37
C LYS A 81 -2.59 8.95 6.63
N HIS A 82 -1.66 8.79 7.55
CA HIS A 82 -0.61 9.76 7.85
C HIS A 82 0.60 9.54 6.95
N TYR A 83 0.47 9.88 5.66
CA TYR A 83 1.48 9.59 4.64
C TYR A 83 2.83 10.23 4.94
N THR A 84 2.87 11.50 5.37
CA THR A 84 4.12 12.20 5.74
C THR A 84 4.91 11.40 6.78
N GLN A 85 4.24 10.98 7.87
CA GLN A 85 4.87 10.19 8.92
C GLN A 85 5.34 8.82 8.41
N ALA A 86 4.57 8.19 7.52
CA ALA A 86 4.97 6.92 6.93
C ALA A 86 6.26 7.05 6.11
N TYR A 87 6.39 8.11 5.28
CA TYR A 87 7.61 8.36 4.50
C TYR A 87 8.81 8.69 5.37
N GLU A 88 8.66 9.52 6.41
CA GLU A 88 9.71 9.81 7.37
C GLU A 88 10.25 8.54 8.05
N LEU A 89 9.36 7.62 8.41
CA LEU A 89 9.75 6.33 9.00
C LEU A 89 10.43 5.41 7.98
N ILE A 90 9.99 5.39 6.74
CA ILE A 90 10.60 4.60 5.66
C ILE A 90 12.01 5.12 5.33
N ASP A 91 12.22 6.42 5.35
CA ASP A 91 13.50 7.07 5.02
C ASP A 91 14.52 7.01 6.17
N CYS A 92 14.18 6.37 7.31
CA CYS A 92 15.12 6.06 8.38
C CYS A 92 16.19 5.05 7.93
N LYS A 93 17.25 4.92 8.74
CA LYS A 93 18.27 3.88 8.52
C LYS A 93 17.72 2.49 8.83
N TRP A 94 17.87 1.60 7.89
CA TRP A 94 17.48 0.19 7.96
C TRP A 94 18.70 -0.72 7.87
N SER A 95 18.54 -1.99 8.23
CA SER A 95 19.56 -3.02 7.97
C SER A 95 19.71 -3.24 6.46
N ASN A 96 20.88 -3.73 6.03
CA ASN A 96 21.17 -3.97 4.63
C ASN A 96 20.16 -4.90 3.93
N VAL A 97 19.48 -5.76 4.72
CA VAL A 97 18.46 -6.70 4.22
C VAL A 97 17.11 -5.98 3.99
N LEU A 98 16.74 -5.06 4.88
CA LEU A 98 15.44 -4.37 4.83
C LEU A 98 15.45 -3.12 3.94
N GLU A 99 16.60 -2.47 3.78
CA GLU A 99 16.71 -1.23 3.00
C GLU A 99 16.11 -1.37 1.58
N PRO A 100 16.45 -2.39 0.76
CA PRO A 100 15.86 -2.54 -0.57
C PRO A 100 14.34 -2.78 -0.52
N ILE A 101 13.86 -3.49 0.52
CA ILE A 101 12.43 -3.75 0.72
C ILE A 101 11.70 -2.44 1.04
N MET A 102 12.26 -1.60 1.91
CA MET A 102 11.67 -0.31 2.27
C MET A 102 11.61 0.64 1.08
N ILE A 103 12.63 0.64 0.22
CA ILE A 103 12.62 1.39 -1.04
C ILE A 103 11.49 0.89 -1.97
N ALA A 104 11.32 -0.43 -2.07
CA ALA A 104 10.26 -1.02 -2.89
C ALA A 104 8.87 -0.67 -2.32
N ILE A 105 8.67 -0.72 -1.01
CA ILE A 105 7.44 -0.31 -0.33
C ILE A 105 7.14 1.16 -0.60
N LYS A 106 8.13 2.05 -0.47
CA LYS A 106 7.97 3.48 -0.78
C LYS A 106 7.47 3.70 -2.19
N ARG A 107 8.11 3.06 -3.17
CA ARG A 107 7.70 3.16 -4.58
C ARG A 107 6.28 2.63 -4.80
N ARG A 108 5.94 1.52 -4.17
CA ARG A 108 4.60 0.94 -4.27
C ARG A 108 3.53 1.87 -3.72
N ILE A 109 3.75 2.45 -2.54
CA ILE A 109 2.83 3.43 -1.94
C ILE A 109 2.67 4.64 -2.86
N GLN A 110 3.75 5.13 -3.47
CA GLN A 110 3.69 6.25 -4.40
C GLN A 110 2.88 5.90 -5.66
N GLN A 111 3.09 4.73 -6.24
CA GLN A 111 2.33 4.25 -7.41
C GLN A 111 0.83 4.11 -7.09
N ASP A 112 0.49 3.47 -5.97
CA ASP A 112 -0.91 3.32 -5.53
C ASP A 112 -1.55 4.69 -5.27
N THR A 113 -0.79 5.64 -4.73
CA THR A 113 -1.25 7.02 -4.50
C THR A 113 -1.48 7.77 -5.82
N LEU A 114 -0.59 7.64 -6.81
CA LEU A 114 -0.78 8.23 -8.13
C LEU A 114 -2.05 7.66 -8.80
N LYS A 115 -2.20 6.34 -8.77
CA LYS A 115 -3.41 5.68 -9.29
C LYS A 115 -4.67 6.19 -8.58
N PHE A 116 -4.64 6.28 -7.26
CA PHE A 116 -5.75 6.82 -6.47
C PHE A 116 -6.09 8.26 -6.85
N ILE A 117 -5.08 9.12 -7.01
CA ILE A 117 -5.28 10.53 -7.38
C ILE A 117 -5.89 10.61 -8.79
N SER A 118 -5.38 9.85 -9.75
CA SER A 118 -5.89 9.86 -11.14
C SER A 118 -7.35 9.40 -11.26
N MET A 119 -7.81 8.52 -10.37
CA MET A 119 -9.18 7.99 -10.39
C MET A 119 -10.19 8.87 -9.65
N HIS A 120 -9.74 9.63 -8.63
CA HIS A 120 -10.67 10.28 -7.69
C HIS A 120 -10.59 11.81 -7.70
N TYR A 121 -9.58 12.40 -8.33
CA TYR A 121 -9.38 13.84 -8.34
C TYR A 121 -9.37 14.38 -9.79
N GLU A 122 -10.22 15.33 -10.07
CA GLU A 122 -10.12 16.15 -11.29
C GLU A 122 -9.00 17.19 -11.17
N ASN A 123 -8.81 17.70 -9.96
CA ASN A 123 -7.71 18.61 -9.61
C ASN A 123 -7.34 18.47 -8.13
N ILE A 124 -6.07 18.61 -7.82
CA ILE A 124 -5.55 18.56 -6.46
C ILE A 124 -4.54 19.69 -6.25
N GLN A 125 -4.56 20.34 -5.09
CA GLN A 125 -3.56 21.34 -4.75
C GLN A 125 -2.17 20.71 -4.71
N LEU A 126 -1.17 21.43 -5.24
CA LEU A 126 0.22 20.96 -5.32
C LEU A 126 0.76 20.59 -3.94
N ASP A 127 0.46 21.37 -2.89
CA ASP A 127 0.91 21.09 -1.51
C ASP A 127 0.33 19.79 -0.97
N LYS A 128 -0.95 19.48 -1.27
CA LYS A 128 -1.56 18.19 -0.92
C LYS A 128 -0.96 17.04 -1.69
N PHE A 129 -0.69 17.26 -2.98
CA PHE A 129 -0.01 16.27 -3.82
C PHE A 129 1.37 15.93 -3.26
N GLN A 130 2.17 16.94 -2.89
CA GLN A 130 3.47 16.75 -2.24
C GLN A 130 3.35 15.92 -0.94
N THR A 131 2.36 16.26 -0.10
CA THR A 131 2.10 15.53 1.15
C THR A 131 1.76 14.07 0.89
N PHE A 132 0.91 13.78 -0.09
CA PHE A 132 0.52 12.41 -0.43
C PHE A 132 1.67 11.60 -1.03
N MET A 133 2.55 12.24 -1.79
CA MET A 133 3.68 11.59 -2.45
C MET A 133 4.95 11.55 -1.58
N GLY A 134 5.00 12.33 -0.50
CA GLY A 134 6.18 12.45 0.35
C GLY A 134 7.39 13.02 -0.39
N VAL A 135 7.18 14.01 -1.25
CA VAL A 135 8.20 14.61 -2.12
C VAL A 135 8.22 16.13 -1.98
N ASP A 136 9.34 16.74 -2.35
CA ASP A 136 9.46 18.18 -2.45
C ASP A 136 8.78 18.73 -3.73
N LYS A 137 8.73 20.05 -3.86
CA LYS A 137 8.08 20.72 -4.97
C LYS A 137 8.67 20.36 -6.32
N GLU A 138 10.02 20.33 -6.41
CA GLU A 138 10.71 20.04 -7.67
C GLU A 138 10.46 18.60 -8.13
N GLN A 139 10.47 17.65 -7.18
CA GLN A 139 10.18 16.26 -7.46
C GLN A 139 8.70 16.06 -7.84
N ALA A 140 7.80 16.77 -7.17
CA ALA A 140 6.37 16.73 -7.49
C ALA A 140 6.11 17.23 -8.93
N GLU A 141 6.71 18.34 -9.34
CA GLU A 141 6.60 18.87 -10.70
C GLU A 141 7.14 17.89 -11.75
N ARG A 142 8.29 17.25 -11.48
CA ARG A 142 8.85 16.19 -12.35
C ARG A 142 7.94 14.98 -12.47
N ILE A 143 7.30 14.54 -11.37
CA ILE A 143 6.35 13.41 -11.39
C ILE A 143 5.14 13.80 -12.22
N VAL A 144 4.59 14.99 -12.03
CA VAL A 144 3.45 15.51 -12.80
C VAL A 144 3.75 15.52 -14.30
N GLU A 145 4.96 15.97 -14.68
CA GLU A 145 5.40 15.96 -16.08
C GLU A 145 5.60 14.54 -16.63
N SER A 146 6.19 13.63 -15.85
CA SER A 146 6.43 12.25 -16.27
C SER A 146 5.14 11.47 -16.50
N GLU A 147 4.09 11.75 -15.70
CA GLU A 147 2.75 11.16 -15.86
C GLU A 147 1.92 11.86 -16.98
N GLY A 148 2.47 12.89 -17.61
CA GLY A 148 1.78 13.67 -18.63
C GLY A 148 0.66 14.55 -18.08
N TRP A 149 0.61 14.76 -16.76
CA TRP A 149 -0.37 15.60 -16.10
C TRP A 149 -0.01 17.09 -16.26
N THR A 150 -0.95 17.98 -16.00
CA THR A 150 -0.71 19.42 -16.10
C THR A 150 -0.77 20.08 -14.72
N CYS A 151 0.14 21.04 -14.49
CA CYS A 151 0.11 21.87 -13.28
C CYS A 151 -0.24 23.32 -13.69
N ARG A 152 -1.34 23.89 -13.18
CA ARG A 152 -1.76 25.28 -13.42
C ARG A 152 -2.22 25.93 -12.14
N ASN A 153 -1.74 27.15 -11.89
CA ASN A 153 -2.15 27.96 -10.73
C ASN A 153 -2.00 27.25 -9.37
N GLY A 154 -0.99 26.38 -9.22
CA GLY A 154 -0.79 25.60 -7.98
C GLY A 154 -1.71 24.39 -7.82
N TYR A 155 -2.43 24.01 -8.89
CA TYR A 155 -3.24 22.80 -8.95
C TYR A 155 -2.67 21.82 -9.97
N VAL A 156 -2.59 20.57 -9.60
CA VAL A 156 -2.28 19.44 -10.48
C VAL A 156 -3.57 18.89 -11.02
N MET A 157 -3.63 18.71 -12.33
CA MET A 157 -4.77 18.14 -13.07
C MET A 157 -4.34 16.75 -13.56
N PRO A 158 -4.77 15.68 -12.90
CA PRO A 158 -4.48 14.32 -13.33
C PRO A 158 -5.20 14.00 -14.63
N ILE A 159 -4.61 13.15 -15.45
CA ILE A 159 -5.32 12.52 -16.56
C ILE A 159 -6.00 11.28 -15.99
N ALA A 160 -7.32 11.21 -16.09
CA ALA A 160 -8.08 10.05 -15.65
C ALA A 160 -7.57 8.80 -16.39
N ILE A 161 -7.01 7.85 -15.65
CA ILE A 161 -6.76 6.52 -16.18
C ILE A 161 -8.14 5.87 -16.28
N ASN A 162 -8.70 5.85 -17.49
CA ASN A 162 -9.86 5.00 -17.78
C ASN A 162 -9.36 3.57 -17.64
N GLU A 163 -9.52 2.96 -16.46
CA GLU A 163 -9.47 1.49 -16.43
C GLU A 163 -10.50 1.01 -17.46
N PRO A 164 -10.14 0.00 -18.30
CA PRO A 164 -11.15 -0.64 -19.12
C PRO A 164 -12.28 -1.01 -18.16
N ASP A 165 -13.47 -0.53 -18.48
CA ASP A 165 -14.69 -0.82 -17.71
C ASP A 165 -14.64 -2.30 -17.33
N LEU A 166 -14.29 -2.57 -16.07
CA LEU A 166 -14.23 -3.95 -15.53
C LEU A 166 -15.68 -4.43 -15.41
N GLY A 167 -16.47 -4.30 -16.51
CA GLY A 167 -17.78 -4.92 -16.67
C GLY A 167 -18.50 -5.20 -15.33
N LEU A 168 -18.38 -4.30 -14.37
CA LEU A 168 -19.29 -4.26 -13.23
C LEU A 168 -20.62 -3.92 -13.85
N GLY A 169 -21.19 -4.98 -14.44
CA GLY A 169 -22.49 -5.00 -15.08
C GLY A 169 -23.40 -4.15 -14.24
N GLY A 170 -24.00 -3.20 -14.89
CA GLY A 170 -24.56 -1.98 -14.35
C GLY A 170 -25.27 -2.16 -13.02
N SER A 171 -25.54 -1.06 -12.36
CA SER A 171 -26.21 -0.91 -11.05
C SER A 171 -27.28 -1.98 -10.72
N GLN A 172 -27.81 -2.62 -11.76
CA GLN A 172 -28.82 -3.67 -11.69
C GLN A 172 -28.25 -4.99 -11.11
N GLU A 173 -27.05 -5.41 -11.52
CA GLU A 173 -26.45 -6.66 -11.00
C GLU A 173 -26.03 -6.52 -9.54
N ILE A 174 -25.56 -5.32 -9.15
CA ILE A 174 -25.26 -5.01 -7.74
C ILE A 174 -26.55 -4.97 -6.92
N LEU A 175 -27.61 -4.39 -7.44
CA LEU A 175 -28.92 -4.36 -6.81
C LEU A 175 -29.48 -5.77 -6.66
N ASP A 176 -29.38 -6.63 -7.67
CA ASP A 176 -29.84 -8.02 -7.61
C ASP A 176 -29.07 -8.84 -6.58
N ARG A 177 -27.76 -8.62 -6.45
CA ARG A 177 -26.94 -9.24 -5.38
C ARG A 177 -27.30 -8.73 -3.99
N LEU A 178 -27.58 -7.44 -3.84
CA LEU A 178 -28.04 -6.86 -2.57
C LEU A 178 -29.43 -7.39 -2.17
N VAL A 179 -30.35 -7.50 -3.12
CA VAL A 179 -31.69 -8.08 -2.90
C VAL A 179 -31.56 -9.56 -2.48
N THR A 180 -30.67 -10.31 -3.14
CA THR A 180 -30.41 -11.71 -2.78
C THR A 180 -29.84 -11.84 -1.37
N LEU A 181 -28.84 -11.02 -1.01
CA LEU A 181 -28.25 -10.99 0.34
C LEU A 181 -29.31 -10.60 1.39
N SER A 182 -30.15 -9.59 1.11
CA SER A 182 -31.23 -9.18 2.00
C SER A 182 -32.26 -10.29 2.23
N SER A 183 -32.57 -11.10 1.20
CA SER A 183 -33.46 -12.22 1.33
C SER A 183 -32.87 -13.35 2.19
N PHE A 184 -31.54 -13.58 2.11
CA PHE A 184 -30.84 -14.54 2.97
C PHE A 184 -30.83 -14.11 4.44
N THR A 185 -30.59 -12.82 4.74
CA THR A 185 -30.65 -12.34 6.13
C THR A 185 -32.05 -12.48 6.73
N SER A 186 -33.08 -12.14 5.96
CA SER A 186 -34.47 -12.32 6.39
C SER A 186 -34.86 -13.81 6.65
N TYR A 187 -34.23 -14.75 5.94
CA TYR A 187 -34.43 -16.17 6.14
C TYR A 187 -33.74 -16.72 7.40
N ILE A 188 -32.63 -16.10 7.81
CA ILE A 188 -31.86 -16.52 9.00
C ILE A 188 -32.46 -15.94 10.29
N GLU A 189 -33.20 -14.81 10.21
CA GLU A 189 -33.83 -14.15 11.36
C GLU A 189 -35.22 -14.73 11.73
N ASN A 190 -35.79 -15.66 10.94
CA ASN A 190 -37.01 -16.40 11.22
C ASN A 190 -36.70 -17.86 11.60
#